data_9023a8fb0f29019a1f63ae10a42f6ae6
#
_entry.id   9023a8fb0f29019a1f63ae10a42f6ae6
#
_cell.length_a   1.000
_cell.length_b   1.000
_cell.length_c   1.000
_cell.angle_alpha   90.00
_cell.angle_beta   90.00
_cell.angle_gamma   90.00
#
_symmetry.space_group_name_H-M   'P 1'
#
loop_
_entity.id
_entity.type
_entity.pdbx_description
1 polymer ?
#
loop_
_entity_poly.entity_id
_entity_poly.type
_entity_poly.pdbx_seq_one_letter_code
_entity_poly.pdbx_strand_id
1 'polypeptide(L)'
;MKQLKDLFLSRFGVEAESVSTLSDSGSNRKYFRMKAGEISCIGVVGTDPDENKAFVVEAHHFRDAGLPVPEVLAVSDDGRCYLQDDLGDTLLYDMIVRERKERELSESLQELLCRTVAMLPKFQMACGRDFDFNVCYPEPSFSRRMVMFDLNYFKYCFLKPSGLEFNEVRLQDDFERLADELLAASALRLSDGTFYDGPAFMLRDFQSRNVMIFDGQPYFIDFQGGRRGPVHYDVASFVWHARSGYHAELRDRLTDAYLDALTEYVNVDRMDFVRTLRVFVLFRTLQVLGAYGFRGLVENKAKFVTSIPGAIQSLKEQLTDCQDEFAGAYPYMYDTLRRLTELPRFASSDSEFAGLTVTVYSFSFHKGIPHDPSGNGGGYVFDCRSIHNPGRYEPYKKLTGRDREVIDFLENDGEVFRFLDHVYGVVDPHVETFAGRGFRNLMVSFGCTGGQHRSVYCAEHLAAHLAEKYPAVRVRLIHREQQFSALLTEGIR
;
A
#
# COMPACT_ATOMS: atom_id res chain seq x y z
N MET A 1 10.22 29.12 -2.72
CA MET A 1 11.21 29.38 -1.65
C MET A 1 11.29 30.84 -1.24
N LYS A 2 11.48 31.80 -2.17
CA LYS A 2 11.50 33.22 -1.81
C LYS A 2 10.21 33.63 -1.08
N GLN A 3 9.06 33.32 -1.64
CA GLN A 3 7.75 33.64 -1.07
C GLN A 3 7.55 33.09 0.37
N LEU A 4 8.04 31.87 0.66
CA LEU A 4 8.01 31.33 2.04
C LEU A 4 8.89 32.13 3.00
N LYS A 5 10.08 32.59 2.57
CA LYS A 5 10.95 33.41 3.39
C LYS A 5 10.36 34.78 3.65
N ASP A 6 9.74 35.39 2.63
CA ASP A 6 9.04 36.67 2.75
C ASP A 6 7.85 36.55 3.73
N LEU A 7 7.11 35.43 3.65
CA LEU A 7 5.99 35.13 4.55
C LEU A 7 6.46 34.92 6.00
N PHE A 8 7.57 34.19 6.20
CA PHE A 8 8.18 33.97 7.50
C PHE A 8 8.64 35.34 8.14
N LEU A 9 9.35 36.17 7.36
CA LEU A 9 9.78 37.47 7.79
C LEU A 9 8.58 38.38 8.17
N SER A 10 7.54 38.40 7.35
CA SER A 10 6.30 39.14 7.61
C SER A 10 5.62 38.68 8.90
N ARG A 11 5.60 37.36 9.17
CA ARG A 11 4.91 36.80 10.34
C ARG A 11 5.68 37.00 11.64
N PHE A 12 7.01 36.82 11.61
CA PHE A 12 7.85 36.78 12.82
C PHE A 12 8.75 37.97 13.00
N GLY A 13 8.87 38.85 12.01
CA GLY A 13 9.72 40.05 12.06
C GLY A 13 11.21 39.75 11.96
N VAL A 14 11.61 38.50 11.73
CA VAL A 14 13.02 38.07 11.60
C VAL A 14 13.17 37.19 10.37
N GLU A 15 14.35 37.16 9.78
CA GLU A 15 14.62 36.20 8.65
C GLU A 15 14.83 34.80 9.17
N ALA A 16 14.43 33.82 8.35
CA ALA A 16 14.69 32.41 8.65
C ALA A 16 16.19 32.11 8.53
N GLU A 17 16.83 31.72 9.62
CA GLU A 17 18.25 31.35 9.69
C GLU A 17 18.54 30.02 8.99
N SER A 18 17.59 29.08 9.06
CA SER A 18 17.69 27.77 8.39
C SER A 18 16.37 27.37 7.74
N VAL A 19 16.48 26.68 6.60
CA VAL A 19 15.36 26.07 5.88
C VAL A 19 15.78 24.68 5.43
N SER A 20 15.16 23.66 5.97
CA SER A 20 15.41 22.26 5.61
C SER A 20 14.18 21.64 4.98
N THR A 21 14.39 20.86 3.91
CA THR A 21 13.30 20.12 3.26
C THR A 21 12.91 18.91 4.12
N LEU A 22 11.62 18.74 4.38
CA LEU A 22 11.11 17.52 4.97
C LEU A 22 10.89 16.46 3.86
N SER A 23 11.04 15.18 4.22
CA SER A 23 10.94 14.09 3.27
C SER A 23 9.58 14.05 2.56
N ASP A 24 9.59 13.77 1.26
CA ASP A 24 8.39 13.65 0.42
C ASP A 24 7.41 12.59 0.95
N SER A 25 6.20 13.02 1.27
CA SER A 25 5.10 12.17 1.74
C SER A 25 4.25 11.55 0.61
N GLY A 26 4.65 11.72 -0.65
CA GLY A 26 3.90 11.24 -1.82
C GLY A 26 2.81 12.19 -2.34
N SER A 27 2.73 13.39 -1.77
CA SER A 27 1.92 14.52 -2.25
C SER A 27 2.74 15.39 -3.22
N ASN A 28 2.04 16.19 -4.05
CA ASN A 28 2.67 17.24 -4.86
C ASN A 28 3.09 18.48 -4.03
N ARG A 29 2.74 18.51 -2.76
CA ARG A 29 3.13 19.54 -1.81
C ARG A 29 4.55 19.35 -1.34
N LYS A 30 5.27 20.48 -1.10
CA LYS A 30 6.62 20.48 -0.53
C LYS A 30 6.58 21.11 0.84
N TYR A 31 7.19 20.44 1.80
CA TYR A 31 7.24 20.85 3.19
C TYR A 31 8.65 21.25 3.57
N PHE A 32 8.78 22.36 4.28
CA PHE A 32 10.07 22.93 4.71
C PHE A 32 9.99 23.32 6.18
N ARG A 33 10.91 22.80 6.99
CA ARG A 33 11.08 23.30 8.36
C ARG A 33 11.91 24.57 8.32
N MET A 34 11.39 25.65 8.87
CA MET A 34 11.99 26.98 8.89
C MET A 34 12.26 27.37 10.33
N LYS A 35 13.48 27.83 10.65
CA LYS A 35 13.89 28.19 12.02
C LYS A 35 14.61 29.53 12.08
N ALA A 36 14.38 30.26 13.20
CA ALA A 36 15.13 31.43 13.60
C ALA A 36 15.14 31.54 15.13
N GLY A 37 16.31 31.30 15.77
CA GLY A 37 16.40 31.16 17.23
C GLY A 37 15.47 30.08 17.75
N GLU A 38 14.57 30.42 18.68
CA GLU A 38 13.57 29.52 19.27
C GLU A 38 12.32 29.31 18.38
N ILE A 39 12.19 30.12 17.32
CA ILE A 39 11.05 30.03 16.41
C ILE A 39 11.25 28.83 15.47
N SER A 40 10.28 27.92 15.41
CA SER A 40 10.21 26.83 14.43
C SER A 40 8.81 26.74 13.83
N CYS A 41 8.71 26.65 12.51
CA CYS A 41 7.44 26.43 11.82
C CYS A 41 7.65 25.59 10.55
N ILE A 42 6.56 25.05 10.02
CA ILE A 42 6.53 24.35 8.75
C ILE A 42 5.99 25.26 7.66
N GLY A 43 6.83 25.56 6.67
CA GLY A 43 6.42 26.22 5.45
C GLY A 43 5.97 25.22 4.40
N VAL A 44 4.81 25.44 3.82
CA VAL A 44 4.21 24.57 2.80
C VAL A 44 4.10 25.31 1.48
N VAL A 45 4.50 24.63 0.40
CA VAL A 45 4.28 25.08 -0.99
C VAL A 45 3.39 24.08 -1.67
N GLY A 46 2.17 24.50 -1.97
CA GLY A 46 1.20 23.69 -2.74
C GLY A 46 1.20 24.07 -4.22
N THR A 47 0.84 23.11 -5.05
CA THR A 47 0.68 23.33 -6.50
C THR A 47 -0.69 23.88 -6.85
N ASP A 48 -1.69 23.58 -6.02
CA ASP A 48 -3.09 23.97 -6.21
C ASP A 48 -3.55 24.90 -5.07
N PRO A 49 -3.88 26.17 -5.37
CA PRO A 49 -4.36 27.14 -4.37
C PRO A 49 -5.71 26.73 -3.74
N ASP A 50 -6.59 26.05 -4.48
CA ASP A 50 -7.89 25.64 -3.95
C ASP A 50 -7.74 24.52 -2.91
N GLU A 51 -6.80 23.57 -3.14
CA GLU A 51 -6.44 22.57 -2.15
C GLU A 51 -5.84 23.18 -0.88
N ASN A 52 -4.96 24.22 -1.02
CA ASN A 52 -4.41 24.93 0.12
C ASN A 52 -5.49 25.72 0.87
N LYS A 53 -6.42 26.35 0.15
CA LYS A 53 -7.56 27.06 0.74
C LYS A 53 -8.44 26.13 1.57
N ALA A 54 -8.74 24.92 1.04
CA ALA A 54 -9.48 23.91 1.79
C ALA A 54 -8.77 23.59 3.10
N PHE A 55 -7.46 23.28 3.07
CA PHE A 55 -6.67 23.02 4.27
C PHE A 55 -6.75 24.16 5.30
N VAL A 56 -6.57 25.40 4.85
CA VAL A 56 -6.58 26.57 5.74
C VAL A 56 -7.94 26.75 6.43
N VAL A 57 -9.03 26.64 5.68
CA VAL A 57 -10.39 26.77 6.22
C VAL A 57 -10.70 25.64 7.20
N GLU A 58 -10.38 24.40 6.83
CA GLU A 58 -10.57 23.23 7.68
C GLU A 58 -9.75 23.31 8.96
N ALA A 59 -8.46 23.74 8.87
CA ALA A 59 -7.60 23.90 10.03
C ALA A 59 -8.16 24.94 11.04
N HIS A 60 -8.62 26.08 10.58
CA HIS A 60 -9.26 27.10 11.43
C HIS A 60 -10.52 26.54 12.09
N HIS A 61 -11.41 25.93 11.31
CA HIS A 61 -12.66 25.36 11.81
C HIS A 61 -12.41 24.28 12.89
N PHE A 62 -11.46 23.38 12.67
CA PHE A 62 -11.12 22.35 13.65
C PHE A 62 -10.47 22.93 14.91
N ARG A 63 -9.62 23.93 14.78
CA ARG A 63 -9.03 24.60 15.94
C ARG A 63 -10.06 25.36 16.77
N ASP A 64 -10.98 26.05 16.12
CA ASP A 64 -12.07 26.78 16.79
C ASP A 64 -12.98 25.80 17.57
N ALA A 65 -13.13 24.57 17.09
CA ALA A 65 -13.77 23.49 17.79
C ALA A 65 -12.90 22.85 18.89
N GLY A 66 -11.66 23.29 19.09
CA GLY A 66 -10.71 22.75 20.08
C GLY A 66 -10.18 21.36 19.72
N LEU A 67 -10.02 21.07 18.42
CA LEU A 67 -9.36 19.86 17.94
C LEU A 67 -7.85 20.09 17.74
N PRO A 68 -7.00 19.09 18.01
CA PRO A 68 -5.56 19.19 17.90
C PRO A 68 -5.12 19.05 16.44
N VAL A 69 -5.10 20.15 15.73
CA VAL A 69 -4.57 20.28 14.37
C VAL A 69 -3.53 21.42 14.34
N PRO A 70 -2.61 21.47 13.36
CA PRO A 70 -1.66 22.55 13.25
C PRO A 70 -2.36 23.91 13.13
N GLU A 71 -1.83 24.93 13.80
CA GLU A 71 -2.26 26.30 13.58
C GLU A 71 -1.69 26.83 12.26
N VAL A 72 -2.53 27.43 11.44
CA VAL A 72 -2.09 28.17 10.26
C VAL A 72 -1.65 29.55 10.69
N LEU A 73 -0.34 29.82 10.63
CA LEU A 73 0.31 31.03 11.14
C LEU A 73 0.26 32.18 10.16
N ALA A 74 0.34 31.90 8.87
CA ALA A 74 0.24 32.88 7.78
C ALA A 74 -0.04 32.19 6.45
N VAL A 75 -0.68 32.90 5.51
CA VAL A 75 -0.97 32.46 4.14
C VAL A 75 -0.51 33.53 3.16
N SER A 76 0.09 33.14 2.04
CA SER A 76 0.48 34.06 0.96
C SER A 76 -0.73 34.60 0.19
N ASP A 77 -0.63 35.80 -0.36
CA ASP A 77 -1.72 36.47 -1.09
C ASP A 77 -2.28 35.65 -2.26
N ASP A 78 -1.43 34.84 -2.91
CA ASP A 78 -1.81 33.96 -4.02
C ASP A 78 -2.29 32.56 -3.57
N GLY A 79 -2.35 32.30 -2.25
CA GLY A 79 -2.78 31.02 -1.67
C GLY A 79 -1.85 29.83 -1.93
N ARG A 80 -0.69 30.03 -2.56
CA ARG A 80 0.24 28.94 -2.90
C ARG A 80 1.14 28.50 -1.78
N CYS A 81 1.36 29.36 -0.81
CA CYS A 81 2.22 29.10 0.34
C CYS A 81 1.48 29.41 1.65
N TYR A 82 1.78 28.63 2.68
CA TYR A 82 1.36 28.95 4.04
C TYR A 82 2.38 28.47 5.06
N LEU A 83 2.32 29.03 6.27
CA LEU A 83 3.09 28.60 7.43
C LEU A 83 2.14 27.98 8.43
N GLN A 84 2.60 26.89 9.06
CA GLN A 84 1.86 26.21 10.14
C GLN A 84 2.81 25.81 11.27
N ASP A 85 2.25 25.41 12.42
CA ASP A 85 2.98 24.90 13.57
C ASP A 85 3.95 23.77 13.18
N ASP A 86 5.11 23.74 13.86
CA ASP A 86 6.03 22.60 13.82
C ASP A 86 5.70 21.64 14.97
N LEU A 87 5.09 20.52 14.66
CA LEU A 87 4.72 19.47 15.61
C LEU A 87 5.83 18.43 15.84
N GLY A 88 7.08 18.73 15.45
CA GLY A 88 8.23 17.85 15.61
C GLY A 88 8.26 16.72 14.55
N ASP A 89 8.79 15.55 14.93
CA ASP A 89 9.11 14.47 14.00
C ASP A 89 8.46 13.13 14.35
N THR A 90 7.67 13.05 15.43
CA THR A 90 7.12 11.80 15.91
C THR A 90 5.77 11.50 15.26
N LEU A 91 5.74 10.50 14.37
CA LEU A 91 4.51 9.96 13.80
C LEU A 91 4.00 8.78 14.63
N LEU A 92 2.68 8.69 14.84
CA LEU A 92 2.04 7.54 15.47
C LEU A 92 2.37 6.23 14.72
N TYR A 93 2.43 6.28 13.40
CA TYR A 93 2.83 5.13 12.57
C TYR A 93 4.24 4.62 12.88
N ASP A 94 5.21 5.50 13.09
CA ASP A 94 6.59 5.10 13.39
C ASP A 94 6.71 4.44 14.77
N MET A 95 5.89 4.89 15.73
CA MET A 95 5.78 4.23 17.04
C MET A 95 5.25 2.79 16.90
N ILE A 96 4.16 2.61 16.11
CA ILE A 96 3.59 1.28 15.83
C ILE A 96 4.62 0.36 15.17
N VAL A 97 5.30 0.83 14.13
CA VAL A 97 6.30 0.04 13.39
C VAL A 97 7.48 -0.33 14.27
N ARG A 98 7.94 0.57 15.12
CA ARG A 98 9.07 0.33 16.04
C ARG A 98 8.72 -0.76 17.06
N GLU A 99 7.57 -0.64 17.75
CA GLU A 99 7.18 -1.64 18.76
C GLU A 99 6.91 -3.02 18.14
N ARG A 100 6.25 -3.09 16.99
CA ARG A 100 5.96 -4.36 16.30
C ARG A 100 7.18 -5.15 15.85
N LYS A 101 8.34 -4.49 15.68
CA LYS A 101 9.60 -5.19 15.37
C LYS A 101 10.18 -5.89 16.60
N GLU A 102 9.84 -5.43 17.77
CA GLU A 102 10.42 -5.89 19.03
C GLU A 102 9.48 -6.83 19.80
N ARG A 103 8.17 -6.59 19.72
CA ARG A 103 7.13 -7.28 20.49
C ARG A 103 5.72 -6.93 19.97
N GLU A 104 4.70 -7.47 20.64
CA GLU A 104 3.33 -6.96 20.52
C GLU A 104 3.24 -5.50 21.03
N LEU A 105 2.23 -4.77 20.51
CA LEU A 105 2.02 -3.38 20.92
C LEU A 105 1.77 -3.28 22.43
N SER A 106 2.51 -2.39 23.09
CA SER A 106 2.34 -2.12 24.51
C SER A 106 0.95 -1.57 24.81
N GLU A 107 0.47 -1.82 26.04
CA GLU A 107 -0.84 -1.31 26.50
C GLU A 107 -0.91 0.23 26.37
N SER A 108 0.18 0.94 26.68
CA SER A 108 0.24 2.40 26.55
C SER A 108 0.07 2.89 25.10
N LEU A 109 0.60 2.15 24.13
CA LEU A 109 0.41 2.48 22.71
C LEU A 109 -1.01 2.11 22.25
N GLN A 110 -1.58 0.99 22.73
CA GLN A 110 -2.97 0.64 22.46
C GLN A 110 -3.94 1.68 23.02
N GLU A 111 -3.70 2.18 24.23
CA GLU A 111 -4.49 3.27 24.82
C GLU A 111 -4.36 4.57 24.02
N LEU A 112 -3.17 4.90 23.52
CA LEU A 112 -2.97 6.05 22.65
C LEU A 112 -3.76 5.91 21.34
N LEU A 113 -3.80 4.71 20.76
CA LEU A 113 -4.60 4.41 19.56
C LEU A 113 -6.12 4.55 19.87
N CYS A 114 -6.59 4.05 21.01
CA CYS A 114 -7.99 4.23 21.43
C CYS A 114 -8.33 5.72 21.62
N ARG A 115 -7.48 6.49 22.30
CA ARG A 115 -7.67 7.95 22.43
C ARG A 115 -7.69 8.65 21.09
N THR A 116 -6.83 8.23 20.16
CA THR A 116 -6.77 8.82 18.82
C THR A 116 -8.05 8.60 18.03
N VAL A 117 -8.58 7.36 18.02
CA VAL A 117 -9.82 7.05 17.28
C VAL A 117 -11.05 7.65 17.96
N ALA A 118 -11.06 7.76 19.29
CA ALA A 118 -12.13 8.39 20.05
C ALA A 118 -12.29 9.90 19.80
N MET A 119 -11.29 10.56 19.23
CA MET A 119 -11.42 11.96 18.81
C MET A 119 -12.15 12.13 17.46
N LEU A 120 -12.24 11.07 16.67
CA LEU A 120 -12.83 11.10 15.33
C LEU A 120 -14.30 11.56 15.31
N PRO A 121 -15.21 11.11 16.22
CA PRO A 121 -16.58 11.58 16.25
C PRO A 121 -16.71 13.10 16.38
N LYS A 122 -15.81 13.78 17.10
CA LYS A 122 -15.82 15.24 17.21
C LYS A 122 -15.56 15.92 15.87
N PHE A 123 -14.58 15.43 15.10
CA PHE A 123 -14.37 15.89 13.72
C PHE A 123 -15.61 15.66 12.85
N GLN A 124 -16.17 14.47 12.94
CA GLN A 124 -17.24 14.02 12.04
C GLN A 124 -18.57 14.69 12.34
N MET A 125 -18.98 14.70 13.60
CA MET A 125 -20.32 15.10 14.00
C MET A 125 -20.39 16.55 14.45
N ALA A 126 -19.50 16.98 15.35
CA ALA A 126 -19.53 18.37 15.84
C ALA A 126 -19.09 19.34 14.77
N CYS A 127 -17.93 19.12 14.12
CA CYS A 127 -17.44 20.02 13.08
C CYS A 127 -18.22 19.88 11.77
N GLY A 128 -18.82 18.73 11.48
CA GLY A 128 -19.62 18.53 10.27
C GLY A 128 -20.93 19.33 10.26
N ARG A 129 -21.48 19.67 11.43
CA ARG A 129 -22.82 20.26 11.57
C ARG A 129 -22.93 21.64 10.89
N ASP A 130 -21.96 22.51 11.13
CA ASP A 130 -21.98 23.90 10.69
C ASP A 130 -20.86 24.23 9.67
N PHE A 131 -20.27 23.23 9.04
CA PHE A 131 -19.21 23.41 8.08
C PHE A 131 -19.73 23.68 6.67
N ASP A 132 -19.16 24.68 5.98
CA ASP A 132 -19.44 24.91 4.56
C ASP A 132 -18.64 23.96 3.67
N PHE A 133 -19.25 22.84 3.29
CA PHE A 133 -18.61 21.83 2.45
C PHE A 133 -18.28 22.31 1.01
N ASN A 134 -18.76 23.48 0.57
CA ASN A 134 -18.38 24.00 -0.74
C ASN A 134 -16.91 24.41 -0.84
N VAL A 135 -16.21 24.53 0.28
CA VAL A 135 -14.75 24.79 0.32
C VAL A 135 -13.91 23.55 0.14
N CYS A 136 -14.51 22.35 0.27
CA CYS A 136 -13.79 21.09 0.17
C CYS A 136 -13.23 20.82 -1.24
N TYR A 137 -12.04 20.25 -1.29
CA TYR A 137 -11.34 19.93 -2.53
C TYR A 137 -11.17 18.40 -2.70
N PRO A 138 -11.29 17.86 -3.92
CA PRO A 138 -11.79 18.45 -5.18
C PRO A 138 -13.33 18.45 -5.28
N GLU A 139 -14.04 17.88 -4.34
CA GLU A 139 -15.53 17.78 -4.32
C GLU A 139 -16.07 17.94 -2.90
N PRO A 140 -17.28 18.53 -2.76
CA PRO A 140 -17.86 18.82 -1.45
C PRO A 140 -18.39 17.58 -0.71
N SER A 141 -18.58 16.45 -1.41
CA SER A 141 -19.21 15.28 -0.83
C SER A 141 -18.65 13.97 -1.37
N PHE A 142 -18.83 12.90 -0.60
CA PHE A 142 -18.62 11.52 -1.04
C PHE A 142 -19.69 11.15 -2.08
N SER A 143 -19.29 11.06 -3.33
CA SER A 143 -20.19 10.91 -4.48
C SER A 143 -19.98 9.57 -5.18
N ARG A 144 -21.03 9.13 -5.92
CA ARG A 144 -20.94 7.96 -6.80
C ARG A 144 -19.74 8.07 -7.77
N ARG A 145 -19.50 9.27 -8.31
CA ARG A 145 -18.38 9.51 -9.22
C ARG A 145 -17.05 9.14 -8.55
N MET A 146 -16.85 9.54 -7.28
CA MET A 146 -15.62 9.24 -6.54
C MET A 146 -15.49 7.75 -6.20
N VAL A 147 -16.59 7.13 -5.76
CA VAL A 147 -16.59 5.69 -5.50
C VAL A 147 -16.22 4.91 -6.76
N MET A 148 -16.87 5.23 -7.89
CA MET A 148 -16.60 4.58 -9.16
C MET A 148 -15.18 4.87 -9.69
N PHE A 149 -14.66 6.07 -9.43
CA PHE A 149 -13.26 6.40 -9.76
C PHE A 149 -12.30 5.49 -9.01
N ASP A 150 -12.45 5.32 -7.71
CA ASP A 150 -11.59 4.47 -6.88
C ASP A 150 -11.73 2.97 -7.26
N LEU A 151 -12.94 2.47 -7.51
CA LEU A 151 -13.17 1.10 -7.97
C LEU A 151 -12.58 0.83 -9.37
N ASN A 152 -12.72 1.78 -10.29
CA ASN A 152 -12.08 1.68 -11.60
C ASN A 152 -10.54 1.81 -11.50
N TYR A 153 -10.03 2.61 -10.57
CA TYR A 153 -8.61 2.69 -10.31
C TYR A 153 -8.06 1.35 -9.83
N PHE A 154 -8.75 0.66 -8.92
CA PHE A 154 -8.45 -0.74 -8.56
C PHE A 154 -8.49 -1.66 -9.78
N LYS A 155 -9.58 -1.62 -10.56
CA LYS A 155 -9.76 -2.49 -11.73
C LYS A 155 -8.62 -2.36 -12.74
N TYR A 156 -8.25 -1.12 -13.11
CA TYR A 156 -7.27 -0.87 -14.17
C TYR A 156 -5.81 -0.87 -13.70
N CYS A 157 -5.55 -0.45 -12.47
CA CYS A 157 -4.18 -0.35 -11.96
C CYS A 157 -3.72 -1.61 -11.20
N PHE A 158 -4.65 -2.45 -10.71
CA PHE A 158 -4.30 -3.65 -9.96
C PHE A 158 -4.87 -4.93 -10.55
N LEU A 159 -6.20 -5.01 -10.70
CA LEU A 159 -6.87 -6.25 -11.10
C LEU A 159 -6.49 -6.69 -12.52
N LYS A 160 -6.52 -5.80 -13.51
CA LYS A 160 -6.06 -6.12 -14.88
C LYS A 160 -4.55 -6.47 -14.93
N PRO A 161 -3.64 -5.67 -14.33
CA PRO A 161 -2.23 -6.02 -14.27
C PRO A 161 -1.93 -7.31 -13.50
N SER A 162 -2.84 -7.79 -12.65
CA SER A 162 -2.68 -9.08 -11.97
C SER A 162 -2.66 -10.28 -12.93
N GLY A 163 -3.16 -10.11 -14.16
CA GLY A 163 -3.29 -11.18 -15.15
C GLY A 163 -4.49 -12.11 -14.91
N LEU A 164 -5.34 -11.81 -13.92
CA LEU A 164 -6.57 -12.54 -13.69
C LEU A 164 -7.59 -12.22 -14.80
N GLU A 165 -8.15 -13.25 -15.44
CA GLU A 165 -9.23 -13.08 -16.39
C GLU A 165 -10.58 -12.93 -15.68
N PHE A 166 -11.37 -11.93 -16.07
CA PHE A 166 -12.68 -11.62 -15.53
C PHE A 166 -13.59 -10.95 -16.56
N ASN A 167 -14.90 -11.02 -16.34
CA ASN A 167 -15.89 -10.32 -17.13
C ASN A 167 -16.12 -8.92 -16.59
N GLU A 168 -15.74 -7.88 -17.36
CA GLU A 168 -15.80 -6.49 -16.94
C GLU A 168 -17.23 -6.01 -16.68
N VAL A 169 -18.21 -6.48 -17.47
CA VAL A 169 -19.62 -6.05 -17.34
C VAL A 169 -20.19 -6.57 -16.02
N ARG A 170 -20.02 -7.86 -15.72
CA ARG A 170 -20.51 -8.44 -14.46
C ARG A 170 -19.83 -7.82 -13.23
N LEU A 171 -18.53 -7.52 -13.34
CA LEU A 171 -17.81 -6.82 -12.25
C LEU A 171 -18.35 -5.40 -12.08
N GLN A 172 -18.65 -4.71 -13.18
CA GLN A 172 -19.22 -3.38 -13.14
C GLN A 172 -20.60 -3.38 -12.46
N ASP A 173 -21.46 -4.37 -12.73
CA ASP A 173 -22.77 -4.52 -12.08
C ASP A 173 -22.64 -4.61 -10.56
N ASP A 174 -21.64 -5.36 -10.05
CA ASP A 174 -21.39 -5.45 -8.61
C ASP A 174 -20.74 -4.18 -8.04
N PHE A 175 -19.90 -3.48 -8.81
CA PHE A 175 -19.37 -2.17 -8.42
C PHE A 175 -20.49 -1.12 -8.27
N GLU A 176 -21.51 -1.14 -9.12
CA GLU A 176 -22.66 -0.25 -9.00
C GLU A 176 -23.47 -0.54 -7.72
N ARG A 177 -23.70 -1.83 -7.40
CA ARG A 177 -24.36 -2.23 -6.14
C ARG A 177 -23.56 -1.80 -4.91
N LEU A 178 -22.24 -2.01 -4.93
CA LEU A 178 -21.35 -1.56 -3.85
C LEU A 178 -21.41 -0.05 -3.69
N ALA A 179 -21.42 0.70 -4.78
CA ALA A 179 -21.52 2.15 -4.74
C ALA A 179 -22.87 2.62 -4.15
N ASP A 180 -23.98 1.95 -4.48
CA ASP A 180 -25.29 2.24 -3.90
C ASP A 180 -25.27 2.05 -2.38
N GLU A 181 -24.71 0.95 -1.89
CA GLU A 181 -24.65 0.65 -0.46
C GLU A 181 -23.75 1.64 0.29
N LEU A 182 -22.55 1.96 -0.27
CA LEU A 182 -21.65 2.95 0.31
C LEU A 182 -22.28 4.34 0.42
N LEU A 183 -23.08 4.74 -0.56
CA LEU A 183 -23.76 6.05 -0.54
C LEU A 183 -24.93 6.06 0.45
N ALA A 184 -25.67 4.96 0.54
CA ALA A 184 -26.76 4.82 1.52
C ALA A 184 -26.28 4.94 2.97
N ALA A 185 -25.03 4.54 3.26
CA ALA A 185 -24.41 4.64 4.57
C ALA A 185 -24.16 6.07 5.09
N SER A 186 -24.43 7.10 4.27
CA SER A 186 -24.44 8.49 4.74
C SER A 186 -25.56 8.77 5.73
N ALA A 187 -26.63 7.96 5.74
CA ALA A 187 -27.68 7.98 6.74
C ALA A 187 -27.42 6.89 7.79
N LEU A 188 -27.04 7.29 9.02
CA LEU A 188 -26.75 6.36 10.11
C LEU A 188 -28.05 5.83 10.71
N ARG A 189 -28.18 4.51 10.85
CA ARG A 189 -29.28 3.91 11.59
C ARG A 189 -29.06 4.07 13.08
N LEU A 190 -30.06 4.66 13.75
CA LEU A 190 -30.02 4.89 15.19
C LEU A 190 -30.61 3.68 15.97
N SER A 191 -30.30 3.61 17.25
CA SER A 191 -30.75 2.52 18.13
C SER A 191 -32.28 2.46 18.34
N ASP A 192 -32.98 3.55 18.09
CA ASP A 192 -34.45 3.62 18.10
C ASP A 192 -35.09 3.24 16.74
N GLY A 193 -34.29 2.85 15.77
CA GLY A 193 -34.72 2.45 14.42
C GLY A 193 -34.90 3.61 13.45
N THR A 194 -34.75 4.86 13.87
CA THR A 194 -34.74 6.03 12.98
C THR A 194 -33.38 6.22 12.29
N PHE A 195 -33.26 7.27 11.47
CA PHE A 195 -32.01 7.57 10.76
C PHE A 195 -31.56 9.00 11.06
N TYR A 196 -30.25 9.13 11.30
CA TYR A 196 -29.57 10.42 11.26
C TYR A 196 -28.99 10.63 9.86
N ASP A 197 -29.48 11.63 9.15
CA ASP A 197 -29.06 12.02 7.81
C ASP A 197 -28.38 13.40 7.77
N GLY A 198 -28.04 13.93 8.94
CA GLY A 198 -27.33 15.18 9.08
C GLY A 198 -25.92 15.15 8.44
N PRO A 199 -25.31 16.33 8.26
CA PRO A 199 -23.96 16.39 7.70
C PRO A 199 -22.95 15.80 8.66
N ALA A 200 -22.06 14.95 8.13
CA ALA A 200 -20.88 14.48 8.84
C ALA A 200 -19.63 14.79 8.01
N PHE A 201 -18.55 15.20 8.69
CA PHE A 201 -17.26 15.48 8.05
C PHE A 201 -16.46 14.20 7.92
N MET A 202 -16.12 13.78 6.70
CA MET A 202 -15.24 12.67 6.41
C MET A 202 -13.84 13.20 6.11
N LEU A 203 -12.84 12.85 6.95
CA LEU A 203 -11.45 13.29 6.80
C LEU A 203 -10.75 12.64 5.58
N ARG A 204 -11.23 11.48 5.15
CA ARG A 204 -10.73 10.65 4.04
C ARG A 204 -9.38 9.98 4.27
N ASP A 205 -8.40 10.69 4.76
CA ASP A 205 -7.05 10.17 4.98
C ASP A 205 -6.69 10.04 6.47
N PHE A 206 -7.68 9.70 7.30
CA PHE A 206 -7.49 9.42 8.73
C PHE A 206 -6.72 8.11 8.93
N GLN A 207 -5.40 8.21 9.08
CA GLN A 207 -4.48 7.09 9.17
C GLN A 207 -3.37 7.43 10.18
N SER A 208 -2.78 6.42 10.82
CA SER A 208 -1.69 6.60 11.80
C SER A 208 -0.48 7.38 11.27
N ARG A 209 -0.22 7.36 9.96
CA ARG A 209 0.83 8.17 9.32
C ARG A 209 0.48 9.67 9.18
N ASN A 210 -0.77 10.02 9.39
CA ASN A 210 -1.27 11.41 9.38
C ASN A 210 -1.63 11.87 10.80
N VAL A 211 -1.08 11.19 11.82
CA VAL A 211 -1.18 11.57 13.23
C VAL A 211 0.22 11.80 13.78
N MET A 212 0.51 13.05 14.14
CA MET A 212 1.71 13.45 14.88
C MET A 212 1.49 13.24 16.37
N ILE A 213 2.54 12.91 17.10
CA ILE A 213 2.50 12.89 18.57
C ILE A 213 3.34 14.06 19.07
N PHE A 214 2.66 15.05 19.64
CA PHE A 214 3.27 16.25 20.20
C PHE A 214 2.84 16.39 21.67
N ASP A 215 3.81 16.52 22.56
CA ASP A 215 3.60 16.52 24.02
C ASP A 215 2.72 15.35 24.54
N GLY A 216 2.92 14.14 23.94
CA GLY A 216 2.17 12.94 24.29
C GLY A 216 0.70 12.92 23.82
N GLN A 217 0.28 13.90 23.02
CA GLN A 217 -1.07 14.00 22.47
C GLN A 217 -1.08 13.81 20.95
N PRO A 218 -2.14 13.22 20.39
CA PRO A 218 -2.29 13.08 18.95
C PRO A 218 -2.69 14.42 18.32
N TYR A 219 -2.00 14.81 17.24
CA TYR A 219 -2.31 15.93 16.37
C TYR A 219 -2.56 15.42 14.95
N PHE A 220 -3.59 15.93 14.30
CA PHE A 220 -4.04 15.44 12.99
C PHE A 220 -3.56 16.36 11.89
N ILE A 221 -2.99 15.77 10.83
CA ILE A 221 -2.46 16.45 9.66
C ILE A 221 -3.03 15.83 8.38
N ASP A 222 -2.81 16.47 7.23
CA ASP A 222 -3.15 15.94 5.90
C ASP A 222 -4.67 15.69 5.69
N PHE A 223 -5.51 16.59 6.20
CA PHE A 223 -6.97 16.47 6.17
C PHE A 223 -7.65 17.25 5.04
N GLN A 224 -6.92 17.98 4.18
CA GLN A 224 -7.45 18.80 3.08
C GLN A 224 -8.23 18.03 2.01
N GLY A 225 -8.24 16.73 2.06
CA GLY A 225 -9.09 15.87 1.26
C GLY A 225 -10.49 15.68 1.85
N GLY A 226 -10.77 16.34 2.97
CA GLY A 226 -11.99 16.24 3.74
C GLY A 226 -13.24 16.69 2.96
N ARG A 227 -14.39 16.17 3.33
CA ARG A 227 -15.68 16.46 2.68
C ARG A 227 -16.85 15.92 3.49
N ARG A 228 -18.08 16.25 3.06
CA ARG A 228 -19.25 15.58 3.59
C ARG A 228 -19.25 14.11 3.18
N GLY A 229 -19.43 13.19 4.13
CA GLY A 229 -19.45 11.76 3.82
C GLY A 229 -19.76 10.85 5.01
N PRO A 230 -19.82 9.54 4.76
CA PRO A 230 -20.16 8.55 5.77
C PRO A 230 -19.02 8.39 6.80
N VAL A 231 -19.39 8.37 8.06
CA VAL A 231 -18.44 8.25 9.20
C VAL A 231 -17.65 6.95 9.19
N HIS A 232 -18.19 5.89 8.61
CA HIS A 232 -17.54 4.58 8.52
C HIS A 232 -16.22 4.60 7.76
N TYR A 233 -16.08 5.50 6.78
CA TYR A 233 -14.91 5.58 5.91
C TYR A 233 -13.61 5.80 6.70
N ASP A 234 -13.62 6.75 7.63
CA ASP A 234 -12.42 7.09 8.41
C ASP A 234 -12.10 6.02 9.46
N VAL A 235 -13.12 5.40 10.06
CA VAL A 235 -12.94 4.25 10.95
C VAL A 235 -12.28 3.10 10.20
N ALA A 236 -12.78 2.75 9.01
CA ALA A 236 -12.17 1.73 8.15
C ALA A 236 -10.72 2.08 7.80
N SER A 237 -10.44 3.36 7.49
CA SER A 237 -9.11 3.83 7.13
C SER A 237 -8.09 3.72 8.26
N PHE A 238 -8.51 3.93 9.51
CA PHE A 238 -7.63 3.88 10.67
C PHE A 238 -7.47 2.46 11.21
N VAL A 239 -8.58 1.76 11.42
CA VAL A 239 -8.61 0.47 12.11
C VAL A 239 -8.13 -0.69 11.21
N TRP A 240 -8.42 -0.63 9.90
CA TRP A 240 -8.05 -1.68 8.94
C TRP A 240 -6.94 -1.27 7.96
N HIS A 241 -6.11 -0.31 8.33
CA HIS A 241 -4.98 0.05 7.48
C HIS A 241 -3.99 -1.14 7.37
N ALA A 242 -3.79 -1.64 6.15
CA ALA A 242 -3.02 -2.87 5.90
C ALA A 242 -1.61 -2.87 6.50
N ARG A 243 -0.96 -1.70 6.59
CA ARG A 243 0.38 -1.57 7.19
C ARG A 243 0.38 -1.49 8.71
N SER A 244 -0.74 -1.14 9.34
CA SER A 244 -0.85 -1.09 10.79
C SER A 244 -0.89 -2.50 11.40
N GLY A 245 -1.47 -3.49 10.67
CA GLY A 245 -1.46 -4.90 11.01
C GLY A 245 -2.00 -5.20 12.40
N TYR A 246 -3.06 -4.50 12.81
CA TYR A 246 -3.71 -4.76 14.09
C TYR A 246 -4.37 -6.15 14.08
N HIS A 247 -4.20 -6.91 15.16
CA HIS A 247 -4.92 -8.16 15.36
C HIS A 247 -6.41 -7.89 15.70
N ALA A 248 -7.25 -8.93 15.63
CA ALA A 248 -8.70 -8.80 15.71
C ALA A 248 -9.15 -8.10 17.02
N GLU A 249 -8.62 -8.51 18.16
CA GLU A 249 -8.97 -7.95 19.47
C GLU A 249 -8.69 -6.44 19.57
N LEU A 250 -7.58 -5.97 18.98
CA LEU A 250 -7.28 -4.55 18.96
C LEU A 250 -8.21 -3.79 17.98
N ARG A 251 -8.56 -4.38 16.84
CA ARG A 251 -9.55 -3.79 15.92
C ARG A 251 -10.90 -3.62 16.59
N ASP A 252 -11.34 -4.61 17.34
CA ASP A 252 -12.60 -4.56 18.11
C ASP A 252 -12.53 -3.48 19.19
N ARG A 253 -11.45 -3.45 19.98
CA ARG A 253 -11.22 -2.42 20.99
C ARG A 253 -11.21 -1.00 20.42
N LEU A 254 -10.58 -0.78 19.25
CA LEU A 254 -10.57 0.51 18.57
C LEU A 254 -11.97 0.90 18.04
N THR A 255 -12.71 -0.08 17.51
CA THR A 255 -14.09 0.14 17.06
C THR A 255 -15.00 0.48 18.22
N ASP A 256 -14.84 -0.19 19.37
CA ASP A 256 -15.57 0.10 20.59
C ASP A 256 -15.26 1.50 21.10
N ALA A 257 -13.98 1.87 21.19
CA ALA A 257 -13.57 3.22 21.61
C ALA A 257 -14.15 4.33 20.71
N TYR A 258 -14.24 4.07 19.40
CA TYR A 258 -14.93 4.97 18.48
C TYR A 258 -16.43 5.06 18.77
N LEU A 259 -17.11 3.92 18.88
CA LEU A 259 -18.56 3.87 19.08
C LEU A 259 -18.97 4.48 20.43
N ASP A 260 -18.20 4.24 21.48
CA ASP A 260 -18.43 4.85 22.80
C ASP A 260 -18.34 6.38 22.71
N ALA A 261 -17.30 6.91 22.04
CA ALA A 261 -17.19 8.36 21.83
C ALA A 261 -18.27 8.92 20.90
N LEU A 262 -18.77 8.14 19.93
CA LEU A 262 -19.84 8.55 19.04
C LEU A 262 -21.17 8.75 19.79
N THR A 263 -21.38 8.05 20.91
CA THR A 263 -22.62 8.19 21.74
C THR A 263 -22.83 9.59 22.29
N GLU A 264 -21.77 10.42 22.42
CA GLU A 264 -21.89 11.83 22.81
C GLU A 264 -22.67 12.67 21.77
N TYR A 265 -22.76 12.20 20.53
CA TYR A 265 -23.39 12.89 19.41
C TYR A 265 -24.66 12.20 18.92
N VAL A 266 -24.58 10.89 18.72
CA VAL A 266 -25.69 10.06 18.23
C VAL A 266 -25.59 8.63 18.77
N ASN A 267 -26.74 8.00 19.05
CA ASN A 267 -26.81 6.59 19.45
C ASN A 267 -27.13 5.73 18.22
N VAL A 268 -26.12 5.12 17.64
CA VAL A 268 -26.26 4.26 16.46
C VAL A 268 -26.65 2.82 16.82
N ASP A 269 -27.35 2.15 15.90
CA ASP A 269 -27.48 0.69 15.96
C ASP A 269 -26.10 0.05 15.72
N ARG A 270 -25.51 -0.51 16.79
CA ARG A 270 -24.16 -1.07 16.75
C ARG A 270 -23.99 -2.19 15.72
N MET A 271 -24.99 -3.07 15.61
CA MET A 271 -24.92 -4.20 14.67
C MET A 271 -24.96 -3.71 13.23
N ASP A 272 -25.83 -2.77 12.92
CA ASP A 272 -25.92 -2.14 11.62
C ASP A 272 -24.65 -1.34 11.27
N PHE A 273 -24.12 -0.60 12.23
CA PHE A 273 -22.86 0.13 12.08
C PHE A 273 -21.69 -0.79 11.72
N VAL A 274 -21.48 -1.87 12.48
CA VAL A 274 -20.38 -2.82 12.25
C VAL A 274 -20.55 -3.55 10.91
N ARG A 275 -21.78 -3.92 10.55
CA ARG A 275 -22.09 -4.51 9.24
C ARG A 275 -21.71 -3.55 8.12
N THR A 276 -22.15 -2.32 8.17
CA THR A 276 -21.84 -1.28 7.18
C THR A 276 -20.33 -0.98 7.15
N LEU A 277 -19.68 -0.94 8.31
CA LEU A 277 -18.22 -0.73 8.41
C LEU A 277 -17.43 -1.78 7.62
N ARG A 278 -17.85 -3.05 7.61
CA ARG A 278 -17.21 -4.12 6.82
C ARG A 278 -17.24 -3.83 5.32
N VAL A 279 -18.31 -3.23 4.82
CA VAL A 279 -18.41 -2.80 3.41
C VAL A 279 -17.39 -1.68 3.11
N PHE A 280 -17.23 -0.72 4.03
CA PHE A 280 -16.20 0.32 3.90
C PHE A 280 -14.77 -0.25 4.00
N VAL A 281 -14.55 -1.25 4.84
CA VAL A 281 -13.25 -1.96 4.94
C VAL A 281 -12.91 -2.62 3.59
N LEU A 282 -13.86 -3.30 2.96
CA LEU A 282 -13.67 -3.87 1.62
C LEU A 282 -13.34 -2.77 0.60
N PHE A 283 -14.16 -1.72 0.53
CA PHE A 283 -13.94 -0.60 -0.38
C PHE A 283 -12.55 0.04 -0.22
N ARG A 284 -12.15 0.32 1.03
CA ARG A 284 -10.83 0.90 1.33
C ARG A 284 -9.68 -0.05 0.96
N THR A 285 -9.87 -1.36 1.15
CA THR A 285 -8.87 -2.35 0.73
C THR A 285 -8.69 -2.36 -0.79
N LEU A 286 -9.77 -2.28 -1.57
CA LEU A 286 -9.69 -2.17 -3.03
C LEU A 286 -9.01 -0.88 -3.47
N GLN A 287 -9.32 0.25 -2.83
CA GLN A 287 -8.68 1.54 -3.11
C GLN A 287 -7.17 1.49 -2.84
N VAL A 288 -6.74 0.91 -1.71
CA VAL A 288 -5.32 0.74 -1.35
C VAL A 288 -4.62 -0.17 -2.36
N LEU A 289 -5.25 -1.27 -2.77
CA LEU A 289 -4.71 -2.16 -3.79
C LEU A 289 -4.56 -1.43 -5.14
N GLY A 290 -5.51 -0.58 -5.53
CA GLY A 290 -5.39 0.27 -6.71
C GLY A 290 -4.16 1.18 -6.66
N ALA A 291 -3.94 1.84 -5.52
CA ALA A 291 -2.77 2.70 -5.30
C ALA A 291 -1.45 1.91 -5.32
N TYR A 292 -1.43 0.71 -4.71
CA TYR A 292 -0.26 -0.18 -4.75
C TYR A 292 -0.01 -0.71 -6.17
N GLY A 293 -1.07 -1.00 -6.92
CA GLY A 293 -0.97 -1.39 -8.33
C GLY A 293 -0.34 -0.30 -9.18
N PHE A 294 -0.85 0.91 -9.12
CA PHE A 294 -0.29 2.02 -9.88
C PHE A 294 1.16 2.31 -9.50
N ARG A 295 1.41 2.57 -8.22
CA ARG A 295 2.76 2.95 -7.76
C ARG A 295 3.75 1.77 -7.78
N GLY A 296 3.30 0.55 -7.51
CA GLY A 296 4.14 -0.63 -7.48
C GLY A 296 4.31 -1.29 -8.85
N LEU A 297 3.21 -1.57 -9.56
CA LEU A 297 3.26 -2.35 -10.81
C LEU A 297 3.45 -1.47 -12.05
N VAL A 298 2.98 -0.21 -12.05
CA VAL A 298 3.10 0.73 -13.18
C VAL A 298 4.32 1.64 -13.01
N GLU A 299 4.46 2.32 -11.86
CA GLU A 299 5.61 3.21 -11.58
C GLU A 299 6.84 2.46 -11.05
N ASN A 300 6.76 1.15 -10.82
CA ASN A 300 7.84 0.29 -10.34
C ASN A 300 8.49 0.73 -9.01
N LYS A 301 7.72 1.34 -8.11
CA LYS A 301 8.21 1.74 -6.78
C LYS A 301 8.22 0.55 -5.83
N ALA A 302 9.38 0.00 -5.51
CA ALA A 302 9.58 -1.21 -4.69
C ALA A 302 8.82 -1.19 -3.35
N LYS A 303 8.79 -0.06 -2.64
CA LYS A 303 8.07 0.11 -1.36
C LYS A 303 6.58 -0.25 -1.46
N PHE A 304 5.94 -0.04 -2.62
CA PHE A 304 4.54 -0.39 -2.83
C PHE A 304 4.37 -1.86 -3.21
N VAL A 305 5.29 -2.40 -4.01
CA VAL A 305 5.28 -3.84 -4.38
C VAL A 305 5.38 -4.71 -3.13
N THR A 306 6.27 -4.41 -2.19
CA THR A 306 6.44 -5.16 -0.93
C THR A 306 5.23 -5.06 0.01
N SER A 307 4.34 -4.09 -0.21
CA SER A 307 3.11 -3.93 0.58
C SER A 307 1.90 -4.72 0.03
N ILE A 308 1.99 -5.21 -1.22
CA ILE A 308 0.89 -5.94 -1.88
C ILE A 308 0.54 -7.25 -1.14
N PRO A 309 1.48 -8.12 -0.74
CA PRO A 309 1.13 -9.37 -0.07
C PRO A 309 0.32 -9.17 1.22
N GLY A 310 0.70 -8.18 2.04
CA GLY A 310 -0.06 -7.85 3.26
C GLY A 310 -1.49 -7.36 2.98
N ALA A 311 -1.66 -6.54 1.93
CA ALA A 311 -2.99 -6.07 1.54
C ALA A 311 -3.86 -7.21 0.94
N ILE A 312 -3.27 -8.12 0.19
CA ILE A 312 -3.95 -9.33 -0.32
C ILE A 312 -4.34 -10.28 0.83
N GLN A 313 -3.47 -10.45 1.82
CA GLN A 313 -3.79 -11.25 3.00
C GLN A 313 -4.96 -10.64 3.78
N SER A 314 -4.94 -9.32 3.99
CA SER A 314 -6.06 -8.60 4.61
C SER A 314 -7.36 -8.73 3.82
N LEU A 315 -7.30 -8.66 2.48
CA LEU A 315 -8.47 -8.91 1.63
C LEU A 315 -8.98 -10.35 1.81
N LYS A 316 -8.10 -11.35 1.84
CA LYS A 316 -8.47 -12.75 2.04
C LYS A 316 -9.19 -12.98 3.37
N GLU A 317 -8.68 -12.39 4.46
CA GLU A 317 -9.33 -12.43 5.79
C GLU A 317 -10.74 -11.83 5.74
N GLN A 318 -10.90 -10.62 5.16
CA GLN A 318 -12.20 -9.96 5.02
C GLN A 318 -13.20 -10.80 4.21
N LEU A 319 -12.76 -11.41 3.09
CA LEU A 319 -13.62 -12.27 2.29
C LEU A 319 -14.02 -13.55 3.02
N THR A 320 -13.19 -14.06 3.90
CA THR A 320 -13.48 -15.23 4.73
C THR A 320 -14.48 -14.87 5.85
N ASP A 321 -14.22 -13.77 6.56
CA ASP A 321 -15.04 -13.33 7.70
C ASP A 321 -16.45 -12.88 7.28
N CYS A 322 -16.60 -12.36 6.05
CA CYS A 322 -17.85 -11.84 5.52
C CYS A 322 -18.36 -12.64 4.28
N GLN A 323 -18.05 -13.92 4.21
CA GLN A 323 -18.33 -14.76 3.02
C GLN A 323 -19.77 -14.68 2.58
N ASP A 324 -20.73 -15.00 3.47
CA ASP A 324 -22.15 -15.09 3.11
C ASP A 324 -22.71 -13.71 2.73
N GLU A 325 -22.27 -12.67 3.40
CA GLU A 325 -22.70 -11.29 3.14
C GLU A 325 -22.23 -10.81 1.77
N PHE A 326 -20.92 -10.91 1.49
CA PHE A 326 -20.36 -10.43 0.23
C PHE A 326 -20.70 -11.32 -0.97
N ALA A 327 -20.76 -12.65 -0.79
CA ALA A 327 -21.18 -13.55 -1.85
C ALA A 327 -22.66 -13.36 -2.22
N GLY A 328 -23.50 -12.99 -1.25
CA GLY A 328 -24.91 -12.65 -1.50
C GLY A 328 -25.10 -11.31 -2.19
N ALA A 329 -24.42 -10.26 -1.72
CA ALA A 329 -24.57 -8.90 -2.23
C ALA A 329 -23.82 -8.66 -3.56
N TYR A 330 -22.61 -9.20 -3.71
CA TYR A 330 -21.68 -8.94 -4.83
C TYR A 330 -21.10 -10.25 -5.40
N PRO A 331 -21.92 -11.17 -5.92
CA PRO A 331 -21.50 -12.55 -6.19
C PRO A 331 -20.35 -12.67 -7.18
N TYR A 332 -20.32 -11.84 -8.24
CA TYR A 332 -19.26 -11.93 -9.22
C TYR A 332 -17.97 -11.25 -8.74
N MET A 333 -18.08 -10.12 -8.07
CA MET A 333 -16.94 -9.43 -7.45
C MET A 333 -16.32 -10.32 -6.38
N TYR A 334 -17.11 -10.94 -5.50
CA TYR A 334 -16.63 -11.85 -4.46
C TYR A 334 -15.81 -13.00 -5.05
N ASP A 335 -16.34 -13.72 -6.07
CA ASP A 335 -15.59 -14.81 -6.72
C ASP A 335 -14.30 -14.29 -7.38
N THR A 336 -14.35 -13.14 -8.03
CA THR A 336 -13.19 -12.52 -8.68
C THR A 336 -12.10 -12.15 -7.65
N LEU A 337 -12.49 -11.54 -6.54
CA LEU A 337 -11.56 -11.18 -5.46
C LEU A 337 -10.99 -12.41 -4.76
N ARG A 338 -11.79 -13.46 -4.51
CA ARG A 338 -11.32 -14.73 -3.96
C ARG A 338 -10.24 -15.34 -4.87
N ARG A 339 -10.48 -15.46 -6.18
CA ARG A 339 -9.48 -15.93 -7.16
C ARG A 339 -8.24 -15.05 -7.20
N LEU A 340 -8.40 -13.74 -7.02
CA LEU A 340 -7.27 -12.79 -6.95
C LEU A 340 -6.37 -13.11 -5.74
N THR A 341 -6.94 -13.42 -4.57
CA THR A 341 -6.16 -13.75 -3.36
C THR A 341 -5.44 -15.09 -3.45
N GLU A 342 -5.84 -15.96 -4.37
CA GLU A 342 -5.22 -17.26 -4.61
C GLU A 342 -4.10 -17.23 -5.65
N LEU A 343 -3.84 -16.08 -6.30
CA LEU A 343 -2.78 -15.96 -7.30
C LEU A 343 -1.40 -16.17 -6.66
N PRO A 344 -0.58 -17.13 -7.13
CA PRO A 344 0.75 -17.41 -6.55
C PRO A 344 1.70 -16.20 -6.49
N ARG A 345 1.55 -15.27 -7.42
CA ARG A 345 2.37 -14.05 -7.48
C ARG A 345 2.14 -13.08 -6.32
N PHE A 346 1.05 -13.22 -5.59
CA PHE A 346 0.70 -12.41 -4.43
C PHE A 346 0.73 -13.21 -3.12
N ALA A 347 1.01 -14.51 -3.18
CA ALA A 347 1.24 -15.29 -1.98
C ALA A 347 2.31 -14.60 -1.15
N SER A 348 2.07 -14.44 0.14
CA SER A 348 3.05 -13.85 1.06
C SER A 348 4.30 -14.70 1.00
N SER A 349 5.29 -14.25 0.26
CA SER A 349 6.60 -14.83 0.33
C SER A 349 7.29 -14.20 1.53
N ASP A 350 7.28 -14.91 2.64
CA ASP A 350 8.41 -14.89 3.54
C ASP A 350 8.80 -13.58 4.24
N SER A 351 7.88 -12.94 4.95
CA SER A 351 8.25 -11.92 5.94
C SER A 351 9.05 -12.47 7.15
N GLU A 352 9.16 -13.79 7.29
CA GLU A 352 9.83 -14.44 8.43
C GLU A 352 11.25 -14.96 8.14
N PHE A 353 11.67 -15.10 6.87
CA PHE A 353 13.02 -15.59 6.60
C PHE A 353 14.05 -14.48 6.75
N ALA A 354 14.87 -14.60 7.80
CA ALA A 354 15.91 -13.62 8.13
C ALA A 354 17.17 -13.70 7.26
N GLY A 355 17.30 -14.72 6.39
CA GLY A 355 18.46 -14.97 5.54
C GLY A 355 18.36 -14.36 4.14
N LEU A 356 19.35 -14.67 3.29
CA LEU A 356 19.41 -14.29 1.89
C LEU A 356 18.44 -15.13 1.06
N THR A 357 17.56 -14.49 0.29
CA THR A 357 16.75 -15.13 -0.75
C THR A 357 17.39 -14.86 -2.11
N VAL A 358 17.75 -15.92 -2.85
CA VAL A 358 18.18 -15.81 -4.25
C VAL A 358 17.01 -16.18 -5.15
N THR A 359 16.54 -15.22 -5.96
CA THR A 359 15.47 -15.47 -6.93
C THR A 359 16.06 -15.68 -8.31
N VAL A 360 15.84 -16.88 -8.86
CA VAL A 360 16.33 -17.29 -10.17
C VAL A 360 15.19 -17.25 -11.18
N TYR A 361 15.35 -16.46 -12.24
CA TYR A 361 14.34 -16.30 -13.29
C TYR A 361 14.77 -16.97 -14.59
N SER A 362 13.81 -17.56 -15.31
CA SER A 362 13.90 -17.74 -16.76
C SER A 362 12.94 -16.82 -17.50
N PHE A 363 13.37 -16.22 -18.60
CA PHE A 363 12.56 -15.24 -19.32
C PHE A 363 12.82 -15.20 -20.84
N SER A 364 11.89 -14.60 -21.59
CA SER A 364 12.02 -14.26 -23.00
C SER A 364 12.51 -12.83 -23.20
N PHE A 365 13.59 -12.63 -23.98
CA PHE A 365 14.03 -11.28 -24.37
C PHE A 365 12.97 -10.50 -25.17
N HIS A 366 12.07 -11.18 -25.89
CA HIS A 366 10.96 -10.52 -26.59
C HIS A 366 9.97 -9.83 -25.64
N LYS A 367 9.88 -10.33 -24.39
CA LYS A 367 9.00 -9.77 -23.37
C LYS A 367 9.74 -8.90 -22.32
N GLY A 368 11.01 -8.61 -22.59
CA GLY A 368 11.85 -7.77 -21.73
C GLY A 368 12.45 -8.50 -20.53
N ILE A 369 13.42 -7.88 -19.88
CA ILE A 369 14.10 -8.39 -18.68
C ILE A 369 13.14 -8.33 -17.49
N PRO A 370 13.09 -9.38 -16.61
CA PRO A 370 12.30 -9.32 -15.40
C PRO A 370 12.73 -8.17 -14.50
N HIS A 371 11.75 -7.52 -13.87
CA HIS A 371 12.00 -6.47 -12.90
C HIS A 371 12.37 -7.07 -11.54
N ASP A 372 13.32 -6.43 -10.84
CA ASP A 372 13.68 -6.80 -9.47
C ASP A 372 12.67 -6.20 -8.46
N PRO A 373 11.85 -7.02 -7.78
CA PRO A 373 10.86 -6.52 -6.83
C PRO A 373 11.47 -6.07 -5.50
N SER A 374 12.75 -6.38 -5.24
CA SER A 374 13.42 -6.05 -3.97
C SER A 374 13.78 -4.57 -3.84
N GLY A 375 13.79 -3.83 -4.95
CA GLY A 375 14.24 -2.43 -4.99
C GLY A 375 15.74 -2.22 -5.03
N ASN A 376 16.53 -3.30 -5.09
CA ASN A 376 18.01 -3.23 -5.19
C ASN A 376 18.50 -2.84 -6.60
N GLY A 377 17.57 -2.65 -7.54
CA GLY A 377 17.90 -2.19 -8.89
C GLY A 377 18.32 -3.30 -9.87
N GLY A 378 18.07 -4.56 -9.55
CA GLY A 378 18.34 -5.70 -10.42
C GLY A 378 19.34 -6.70 -9.84
N GLY A 379 20.00 -7.42 -10.74
CA GLY A 379 20.97 -8.47 -10.43
C GLY A 379 21.62 -8.96 -11.69
N TYR A 380 21.99 -10.22 -11.74
CA TYR A 380 22.60 -10.80 -12.93
C TYR A 380 21.55 -11.08 -14.02
N VAL A 381 21.94 -10.80 -15.27
CA VAL A 381 21.19 -11.17 -16.46
C VAL A 381 22.11 -11.92 -17.40
N PHE A 382 21.93 -13.23 -17.52
CA PHE A 382 22.72 -14.09 -18.41
C PHE A 382 21.97 -14.36 -19.72
N ASP A 383 22.65 -14.15 -20.82
CA ASP A 383 22.12 -14.39 -22.17
C ASP A 383 22.44 -15.81 -22.62
N CYS A 384 21.42 -16.68 -22.62
CA CYS A 384 21.54 -18.07 -23.06
C CYS A 384 21.43 -18.24 -24.60
N ARG A 385 21.41 -17.16 -25.39
CA ARG A 385 21.25 -17.28 -26.86
C ARG A 385 22.49 -17.81 -27.57
N SER A 386 23.65 -17.78 -26.91
CA SER A 386 24.87 -18.43 -27.40
C SER A 386 24.83 -19.94 -27.39
N ILE A 387 24.01 -20.55 -26.52
CA ILE A 387 23.83 -21.98 -26.42
C ILE A 387 23.00 -22.48 -27.60
N HIS A 388 23.29 -23.68 -28.14
CA HIS A 388 22.57 -24.29 -29.24
C HIS A 388 21.05 -24.35 -28.95
N ASN A 389 20.24 -23.99 -29.95
CA ASN A 389 18.81 -23.78 -29.74
C ASN A 389 17.97 -24.99 -30.17
N PRO A 390 17.43 -25.82 -29.23
CA PRO A 390 16.56 -26.93 -29.56
C PRO A 390 15.26 -26.49 -30.28
N GLY A 391 14.78 -25.29 -30.02
CA GLY A 391 13.56 -24.75 -30.65
C GLY A 391 13.64 -24.52 -32.16
N ARG A 392 14.81 -24.72 -32.78
CA ARG A 392 14.94 -24.75 -34.25
C ARG A 392 14.44 -26.05 -34.89
N TYR A 393 14.29 -27.10 -34.10
CA TYR A 393 13.92 -28.45 -34.55
C TYR A 393 12.49 -28.80 -34.14
N GLU A 394 11.70 -29.34 -35.07
CA GLU A 394 10.28 -29.64 -34.88
C GLU A 394 9.98 -30.48 -33.62
N PRO A 395 10.77 -31.53 -33.28
CA PRO A 395 10.47 -32.37 -32.13
C PRO A 395 10.45 -31.61 -30.79
N TYR A 396 11.22 -30.49 -30.67
CA TYR A 396 11.39 -29.79 -29.41
C TYR A 396 10.55 -28.50 -29.29
N LYS A 397 9.89 -28.07 -30.37
CA LYS A 397 9.17 -26.77 -30.38
C LYS A 397 8.09 -26.62 -29.31
N LYS A 398 7.45 -27.71 -28.93
CA LYS A 398 6.36 -27.74 -27.93
C LYS A 398 6.86 -28.09 -26.53
N LEU A 399 8.09 -28.52 -26.39
CA LEU A 399 8.72 -28.93 -25.15
C LEU A 399 9.36 -27.73 -24.46
N THR A 400 9.76 -27.90 -23.21
CA THR A 400 10.43 -26.86 -22.40
C THR A 400 11.82 -27.35 -21.95
N GLY A 401 12.61 -26.52 -21.35
CA GLY A 401 13.88 -26.91 -20.74
C GLY A 401 13.79 -27.86 -19.56
N ARG A 402 12.60 -28.28 -19.17
CA ARG A 402 12.31 -29.30 -18.13
C ARG A 402 12.01 -30.68 -18.70
N ASP A 403 11.76 -30.77 -19.99
CA ASP A 403 11.43 -32.04 -20.67
C ASP A 403 12.71 -32.78 -21.00
N ARG A 404 12.71 -34.09 -20.76
CA ARG A 404 13.88 -34.94 -20.87
C ARG A 404 14.57 -34.88 -22.22
N GLU A 405 13.83 -34.81 -23.30
CA GLU A 405 14.33 -34.75 -24.66
C GLU A 405 15.11 -33.42 -24.93
N VAL A 406 14.66 -32.34 -24.34
CA VAL A 406 15.35 -31.03 -24.44
C VAL A 406 16.59 -31.01 -23.57
N ILE A 407 16.53 -31.60 -22.37
CA ILE A 407 17.66 -31.77 -21.47
C ILE A 407 18.76 -32.57 -22.19
N ASP A 408 18.44 -33.74 -22.69
CA ASP A 408 19.38 -34.62 -23.43
C ASP A 408 20.00 -33.92 -24.65
N PHE A 409 19.22 -33.12 -25.38
CA PHE A 409 19.74 -32.33 -26.50
C PHE A 409 20.77 -31.29 -26.03
N LEU A 410 20.50 -30.54 -24.97
CA LEU A 410 21.40 -29.49 -24.47
C LEU A 410 22.67 -30.08 -23.83
N GLU A 411 22.54 -31.22 -23.15
CA GLU A 411 23.67 -31.91 -22.50
C GLU A 411 24.58 -32.58 -23.49
N ASN A 412 24.03 -33.22 -24.52
CA ASN A 412 24.85 -33.89 -25.56
C ASN A 412 25.72 -32.92 -26.37
N ASP A 413 25.31 -31.67 -26.51
CA ASP A 413 26.10 -30.62 -27.19
C ASP A 413 27.23 -30.08 -26.32
N GLY A 414 27.12 -30.18 -24.98
CA GLY A 414 28.13 -29.84 -24.00
C GLY A 414 28.38 -28.32 -23.78
N GLU A 415 27.88 -27.46 -24.66
CA GLU A 415 28.06 -26.00 -24.51
C GLU A 415 27.41 -25.44 -23.24
N VAL A 416 26.28 -26.03 -22.83
CA VAL A 416 25.52 -25.60 -21.66
C VAL A 416 26.30 -25.82 -20.35
N PHE A 417 27.08 -26.87 -20.24
CA PHE A 417 27.89 -27.15 -19.03
C PHE A 417 28.95 -26.06 -18.83
N ARG A 418 29.70 -25.76 -19.89
CA ARG A 418 30.72 -24.69 -19.84
C ARG A 418 30.09 -23.32 -19.52
N PHE A 419 28.91 -23.05 -20.04
CA PHE A 419 28.18 -21.81 -19.71
C PHE A 419 27.82 -21.77 -18.23
N LEU A 420 27.26 -22.85 -17.69
CA LEU A 420 26.85 -22.92 -16.27
C LEU A 420 28.06 -22.86 -15.32
N ASP A 421 29.21 -23.48 -15.64
CA ASP A 421 30.43 -23.39 -14.86
C ASP A 421 30.88 -21.92 -14.67
N HIS A 422 30.82 -21.12 -15.74
CA HIS A 422 31.14 -19.70 -15.63
C HIS A 422 30.09 -18.93 -14.80
N VAL A 423 28.82 -19.27 -14.93
CA VAL A 423 27.74 -18.67 -14.13
C VAL A 423 27.96 -18.98 -12.64
N TYR A 424 28.25 -20.24 -12.28
CA TYR A 424 28.53 -20.63 -10.90
C TYR A 424 29.74 -19.86 -10.35
N GLY A 425 30.83 -19.76 -11.13
CA GLY A 425 32.04 -19.01 -10.76
C GLY A 425 31.79 -17.52 -10.46
N VAL A 426 30.74 -16.93 -11.03
CA VAL A 426 30.38 -15.52 -10.80
C VAL A 426 29.35 -15.40 -9.67
N VAL A 427 28.34 -16.27 -9.62
CA VAL A 427 27.21 -16.16 -8.69
C VAL A 427 27.58 -16.62 -7.28
N ASP A 428 28.32 -17.70 -7.13
CA ASP A 428 28.68 -18.28 -5.84
C ASP A 428 29.40 -17.30 -4.90
N PRO A 429 30.49 -16.62 -5.33
CA PRO A 429 31.15 -15.65 -4.47
C PRO A 429 30.25 -14.47 -4.06
N HIS A 430 29.28 -14.14 -4.93
CA HIS A 430 28.31 -13.09 -4.63
C HIS A 430 27.30 -13.54 -3.55
N VAL A 431 26.80 -14.77 -3.66
CA VAL A 431 25.90 -15.37 -2.65
C VAL A 431 26.60 -15.44 -1.29
N GLU A 432 27.86 -15.91 -1.23
CA GLU A 432 28.65 -15.95 -0.01
C GLU A 432 28.83 -14.57 0.62
N THR A 433 29.19 -13.58 -0.21
CA THR A 433 29.37 -12.20 0.24
C THR A 433 28.08 -11.60 0.76
N PHE A 434 26.97 -11.80 0.05
CA PHE A 434 25.66 -11.24 0.44
C PHE A 434 25.13 -11.91 1.71
N ALA A 435 25.22 -13.24 1.81
CA ALA A 435 24.84 -13.96 3.02
C ALA A 435 25.65 -13.50 4.23
N GLY A 436 26.99 -13.39 4.09
CA GLY A 436 27.89 -12.95 5.15
C GLY A 436 27.72 -11.49 5.59
N ARG A 437 27.20 -10.62 4.71
CA ARG A 437 26.94 -9.20 5.00
C ARG A 437 25.47 -8.91 5.40
N GLY A 438 24.62 -9.94 5.51
CA GLY A 438 23.23 -9.80 5.92
C GLY A 438 22.30 -9.20 4.85
N PHE A 439 22.68 -9.25 3.57
CA PHE A 439 21.77 -8.89 2.48
C PHE A 439 20.61 -9.87 2.41
N ARG A 440 19.44 -9.39 1.99
CA ARG A 440 18.20 -10.17 1.99
C ARG A 440 17.80 -10.72 0.63
N ASN A 441 18.24 -10.09 -0.46
CA ASN A 441 17.81 -10.43 -1.81
C ASN A 441 18.95 -10.39 -2.81
N LEU A 442 18.99 -11.39 -3.70
CA LEU A 442 19.82 -11.43 -4.90
C LEU A 442 18.97 -11.96 -6.04
N MET A 443 18.99 -11.28 -7.18
CA MET A 443 18.28 -11.69 -8.39
C MET A 443 19.25 -12.23 -9.44
N VAL A 444 18.93 -13.38 -10.05
CA VAL A 444 19.68 -13.96 -11.16
C VAL A 444 18.71 -14.36 -12.26
N SER A 445 18.91 -13.86 -13.46
CA SER A 445 17.95 -14.04 -14.56
C SER A 445 18.63 -14.65 -15.79
N PHE A 446 18.01 -15.67 -16.37
CA PHE A 446 18.44 -16.31 -17.60
C PHE A 446 17.48 -15.97 -18.74
N GLY A 447 18.00 -15.36 -19.82
CA GLY A 447 17.22 -14.98 -20.98
C GLY A 447 17.53 -15.82 -22.22
N CYS A 448 16.51 -16.25 -22.94
CA CYS A 448 16.66 -16.73 -24.29
C CYS A 448 15.58 -16.11 -25.21
N THR A 449 15.55 -16.43 -26.49
CA THR A 449 14.63 -15.80 -27.45
C THR A 449 13.17 -15.96 -27.00
N GLY A 450 12.72 -17.22 -26.78
CA GLY A 450 11.34 -17.53 -26.42
C GLY A 450 11.09 -17.75 -24.93
N GLY A 451 12.12 -17.81 -24.07
CA GLY A 451 11.95 -18.10 -22.62
C GLY A 451 11.50 -19.52 -22.32
N GLN A 452 11.70 -20.48 -23.23
CA GLN A 452 11.08 -21.80 -23.17
C GLN A 452 12.06 -22.96 -22.92
N HIS A 453 13.25 -22.97 -23.54
CA HIS A 453 14.19 -24.09 -23.51
C HIS A 453 15.44 -23.75 -22.69
N ARG A 454 16.43 -23.07 -23.31
CA ARG A 454 17.76 -22.81 -22.75
C ARG A 454 17.74 -22.05 -21.43
N SER A 455 16.94 -20.97 -21.36
CA SER A 455 16.80 -20.17 -20.14
C SER A 455 16.15 -20.94 -19.01
N VAL A 456 15.18 -21.81 -19.32
CA VAL A 456 14.52 -22.68 -18.34
C VAL A 456 15.51 -23.70 -17.79
N TYR A 457 16.24 -24.41 -18.66
CA TYR A 457 17.27 -25.36 -18.26
C TYR A 457 18.34 -24.71 -17.35
N CYS A 458 18.90 -23.58 -17.77
CA CYS A 458 19.93 -22.89 -16.99
C CYS A 458 19.41 -22.41 -15.63
N ALA A 459 18.17 -21.95 -15.57
CA ALA A 459 17.56 -21.50 -14.32
C ALA A 459 17.32 -22.65 -13.33
N GLU A 460 16.83 -23.80 -13.81
CA GLU A 460 16.66 -25.03 -13.00
C GLU A 460 18.00 -25.47 -12.40
N HIS A 461 19.06 -25.53 -13.22
CA HIS A 461 20.37 -25.99 -12.79
C HIS A 461 21.04 -25.04 -11.78
N LEU A 462 20.96 -23.72 -11.99
CA LEU A 462 21.49 -22.78 -11.00
C LEU A 462 20.69 -22.88 -9.69
N ALA A 463 19.38 -22.97 -9.77
CA ALA A 463 18.53 -23.05 -8.58
C ALA A 463 18.83 -24.31 -7.76
N ALA A 464 18.98 -25.46 -8.41
CA ALA A 464 19.39 -26.72 -7.77
C ALA A 464 20.79 -26.63 -7.14
N HIS A 465 21.78 -26.09 -7.90
CA HIS A 465 23.14 -25.87 -7.42
C HIS A 465 23.18 -25.00 -6.15
N LEU A 466 22.45 -23.89 -6.14
CA LEU A 466 22.42 -23.00 -4.99
C LEU A 466 21.70 -23.61 -3.78
N ALA A 467 20.63 -24.34 -3.98
CA ALA A 467 19.91 -25.03 -2.91
C ALA A 467 20.75 -26.14 -2.25
N GLU A 468 21.54 -26.87 -3.05
CA GLU A 468 22.45 -27.91 -2.56
C GLU A 468 23.67 -27.30 -1.83
N LYS A 469 24.29 -26.29 -2.44
CA LYS A 469 25.55 -25.71 -1.93
C LYS A 469 25.34 -24.79 -0.73
N TYR A 470 24.22 -24.08 -0.64
CA TYR A 470 23.95 -23.06 0.37
C TYR A 470 22.63 -23.33 1.13
N PRO A 471 22.56 -24.33 2.00
CA PRO A 471 21.31 -24.71 2.68
C PRO A 471 20.72 -23.60 3.58
N ALA A 472 21.53 -22.63 3.98
CA ALA A 472 21.08 -21.46 4.75
C ALA A 472 20.53 -20.33 3.87
N VAL A 473 20.54 -20.49 2.55
CA VAL A 473 20.02 -19.53 1.57
C VAL A 473 18.71 -20.06 1.00
N ARG A 474 17.71 -19.18 0.96
CA ARG A 474 16.44 -19.54 0.32
C ARG A 474 16.55 -19.35 -1.18
N VAL A 475 16.21 -20.36 -1.96
CA VAL A 475 16.24 -20.30 -3.42
C VAL A 475 14.81 -20.34 -3.97
N ARG A 476 14.45 -19.29 -4.70
CA ARG A 476 13.16 -19.21 -5.42
C ARG A 476 13.40 -19.29 -6.91
N LEU A 477 12.77 -20.24 -7.58
CA LEU A 477 12.81 -20.43 -9.02
C LEU A 477 11.52 -19.93 -9.67
N ILE A 478 11.63 -19.11 -10.71
CA ILE A 478 10.48 -18.54 -11.43
C ILE A 478 10.70 -18.70 -12.95
N HIS A 479 9.84 -19.46 -13.61
CA HIS A 479 9.77 -19.50 -15.07
C HIS A 479 8.62 -18.60 -15.53
N ARG A 480 8.99 -17.35 -15.92
CA ARG A 480 8.02 -16.33 -16.23
C ARG A 480 7.06 -16.70 -17.36
N GLU A 481 7.57 -17.34 -18.42
CA GLU A 481 6.77 -17.66 -19.60
C GLU A 481 5.87 -18.88 -19.42
N GLN A 482 6.19 -19.75 -18.46
CA GLN A 482 5.40 -20.92 -18.07
C GLN A 482 4.49 -20.66 -16.86
N GLN A 483 4.52 -19.43 -16.30
CA GLN A 483 3.78 -19.06 -15.08
C GLN A 483 4.05 -20.05 -13.91
N PHE A 484 5.30 -20.54 -13.82
CA PHE A 484 5.74 -21.47 -12.80
C PHE A 484 6.58 -20.76 -11.73
N SER A 485 6.33 -21.07 -10.45
CA SER A 485 7.14 -20.63 -9.32
C SER A 485 7.29 -21.75 -8.31
N ALA A 486 8.52 -21.97 -7.83
CA ALA A 486 8.83 -22.95 -6.80
C ALA A 486 9.80 -22.35 -5.78
N LEU A 487 9.68 -22.80 -4.53
CA LEU A 487 10.65 -22.58 -3.48
C LEU A 487 11.44 -23.88 -3.28
N LEU A 488 12.75 -23.82 -3.46
CA LEU A 488 13.64 -24.96 -3.25
C LEU A 488 14.16 -24.89 -1.80
N THR A 489 13.63 -25.78 -0.94
CA THR A 489 14.14 -26.06 0.40
C THR A 489 14.74 -27.46 0.37
N GLU A 490 15.69 -27.78 1.28
CA GLU A 490 16.24 -29.13 1.38
C GLU A 490 15.12 -30.19 1.35
N GLY A 491 15.16 -31.09 0.35
CA GLY A 491 14.37 -32.32 0.38
C GLY A 491 13.43 -32.63 -0.77
N ILE A 492 13.42 -31.87 -1.86
CA ILE A 492 12.70 -32.29 -3.09
C ILE A 492 13.75 -32.87 -4.07
N ARG A 493 13.94 -34.19 -3.98
CA ARG A 493 14.55 -35.01 -5.03
C ARG A 493 13.48 -35.48 -6.01
#